data_ed2a151e0e7777e5f82800e55229d10e
#
_entry.id   ed2a151e0e7777e5f82800e55229d10e
#
_cell.length_a   1.000
_cell.length_b   1.000
_cell.length_c   1.000
_cell.angle_alpha   90.00
_cell.angle_beta   90.00
_cell.angle_gamma   90.00
#
_symmetry.space_group_name_H-M   'P 1'
#
loop_
_entity.id
_entity.type
_entity.pdbx_description
1 polymer ?
#
loop_
_entity_poly.entity_id
_entity_poly.type
_entity_poly.pdbx_seq_one_letter_code
_entity_poly.pdbx_strand_id
1 'polypeptide(L)'
;MQSYELFSRDTKAFIYGAQLNAVQRMLDFDYLCRKDAPSVVAMITPERGGFEKFFWGTTEVRIPRLRSIAEAVSTFPEADVMVNFASQRSAFDTTMEALATDTIRTIAVIAEGVPERQARILSATAKQKSKWIIGPATVGGIKAGAFKIGNTAGTMDNIKMAKLYRPGSVGFVSVSGGMSNEAYNILARATDGVNEGIAIGGDAHPGASLLDHLIRYEANPEIKMLVCLGEVGGTAEYEIAAAIKDGKLTKPLVMWSTGTCAKILPGQVQFGHAGAKADSDAETADAKNKALREAGVVVPESFDDYADKIEETYEKLVSAGMIVPAKDAEPPAIPMDYKQAKAEGLVRKPTNFISTICDESGEVHTYCGVPIDEVIERKLGIGGVIGLLWFKKEIPQYARDFLEMVIQIIADHGAAVSGAHNTIVTARAGKDLISSLVTGILTIGPRFGGAVNGAAEHFLYGLRNELAPREFIAHMKGENIRIQGIGHKLKTLENPDKRVELMKNFAKSHFKDTPVLNYALSVEAVTTQKKSNLILNVDGTIGVLLADLLKELGFSDAEIDQMIAMGTFNALFVLGRSIGFMGHYFDQNRLSQGLYRHPLDDILYDVPERPEKVG
;
A
#
# COMPACT_ATOMS: atom_id res chain seq x y z
N MET A 1 3.51 4.41 24.51
CA MET A 1 4.85 4.99 24.26
C MET A 1 5.12 6.04 25.32
N GLN A 2 6.32 6.09 25.89
CA GLN A 2 6.68 7.09 26.89
C GLN A 2 6.74 8.47 26.24
N SER A 3 6.53 9.54 27.00
CA SER A 3 6.46 10.91 26.46
C SER A 3 7.76 11.38 25.77
N TYR A 4 8.89 10.75 26.10
CA TYR A 4 10.19 11.03 25.52
C TYR A 4 10.50 10.20 24.25
N GLU A 5 9.70 9.19 23.91
CA GLU A 5 9.95 8.32 22.76
C GLU A 5 9.26 8.85 21.51
N LEU A 6 10.02 9.07 20.44
CA LEU A 6 9.48 9.30 19.10
C LEU A 6 9.39 8.00 18.29
N PHE A 7 10.29 7.05 18.57
CA PHE A 7 10.43 5.80 17.83
C PHE A 7 10.68 4.63 18.77
N SER A 8 10.11 3.49 18.38
CA SER A 8 10.34 2.17 19.02
C SER A 8 10.55 1.09 17.96
N ARG A 9 10.79 -0.15 18.39
CA ARG A 9 10.82 -1.29 17.45
C ARG A 9 9.52 -1.53 16.73
N ASP A 10 8.39 -1.12 17.32
CA ASP A 10 7.04 -1.29 16.77
C ASP A 10 6.60 -0.13 15.88
N THR A 11 7.40 0.93 15.78
CA THR A 11 7.11 2.08 14.92
C THR A 11 6.79 1.65 13.51
N LYS A 12 5.65 2.13 12.98
CA LYS A 12 5.20 1.97 11.61
C LYS A 12 5.14 3.31 10.90
N ALA A 13 5.54 3.32 9.64
CA ALA A 13 5.70 4.56 8.90
C ALA A 13 5.07 4.53 7.51
N PHE A 14 4.54 5.67 7.10
CA PHE A 14 4.22 6.00 5.73
C PHE A 14 5.37 6.73 5.06
N ILE A 15 5.60 6.45 3.79
CA ILE A 15 6.53 7.21 2.93
C ILE A 15 5.70 8.00 1.92
N TYR A 16 5.68 9.31 2.05
CA TYR A 16 5.04 10.17 1.06
C TYR A 16 5.98 10.43 -0.11
N GLY A 17 5.60 10.01 -1.30
CA GLY A 17 6.40 10.08 -2.52
C GLY A 17 7.00 8.73 -2.95
N ALA A 18 7.38 8.61 -4.23
CA ALA A 18 7.90 7.39 -4.84
C ALA A 18 9.42 7.21 -4.59
N GLN A 19 9.83 7.10 -3.33
CA GLN A 19 11.24 7.04 -2.91
C GLN A 19 11.72 5.59 -2.70
N LEU A 20 11.80 4.82 -3.79
CA LEU A 20 12.09 3.38 -3.74
C LEU A 20 13.40 3.06 -3.01
N ASN A 21 14.47 3.82 -3.25
CA ASN A 21 15.76 3.61 -2.59
C ASN A 21 15.70 3.86 -1.07
N ALA A 22 14.96 4.87 -0.64
CA ALA A 22 14.80 5.18 0.78
C ALA A 22 14.02 4.07 1.48
N VAL A 23 12.94 3.59 0.86
CA VAL A 23 12.16 2.45 1.36
C VAL A 23 13.04 1.20 1.48
N GLN A 24 13.75 0.82 0.42
CA GLN A 24 14.62 -0.38 0.48
C GLN A 24 15.67 -0.27 1.60
N ARG A 25 16.30 0.91 1.76
CA ARG A 25 17.26 1.14 2.84
C ARG A 25 16.64 1.08 4.24
N MET A 26 15.38 1.47 4.39
CA MET A 26 14.65 1.30 5.66
C MET A 26 14.37 -0.18 5.94
N LEU A 27 13.93 -0.94 4.94
CA LEU A 27 13.70 -2.38 5.07
C LEU A 27 14.99 -3.14 5.39
N ASP A 28 16.09 -2.81 4.72
CA ASP A 28 17.41 -3.43 4.98
C ASP A 28 17.91 -3.11 6.40
N PHE A 29 17.64 -1.89 6.89
CA PHE A 29 17.93 -1.54 8.29
C PHE A 29 17.08 -2.34 9.28
N ASP A 30 15.78 -2.44 9.04
CA ASP A 30 14.87 -3.23 9.88
C ASP A 30 15.31 -4.71 9.94
N TYR A 31 15.69 -5.28 8.79
CA TYR A 31 16.23 -6.65 8.71
C TYR A 31 17.54 -6.78 9.49
N LEU A 32 18.45 -5.81 9.36
CA LEU A 32 19.71 -5.75 10.11
C LEU A 32 19.47 -5.70 11.63
N CYS A 33 18.42 -5.02 12.06
CA CYS A 33 17.97 -4.95 13.44
C CYS A 33 17.21 -6.19 13.91
N ARG A 34 17.09 -7.24 13.08
CA ARG A 34 16.34 -8.47 13.38
C ARG A 34 14.90 -8.18 13.81
N LYS A 35 14.21 -7.31 13.06
CA LYS A 35 12.78 -7.09 13.22
C LYS A 35 12.01 -8.20 12.48
N ASP A 36 10.82 -8.53 12.96
CA ASP A 36 9.97 -9.57 12.36
C ASP A 36 9.26 -9.09 11.10
N ALA A 37 9.07 -7.78 10.95
CA ALA A 37 8.39 -7.17 9.83
C ALA A 37 8.91 -5.74 9.54
N PRO A 38 8.76 -5.25 8.28
CA PRO A 38 9.12 -3.89 7.91
C PRO A 38 8.43 -2.81 8.75
N SER A 39 9.16 -1.72 9.02
CA SER A 39 8.58 -0.50 9.60
C SER A 39 7.76 0.29 8.56
N VAL A 40 8.10 0.22 7.29
CA VAL A 40 7.32 0.87 6.22
C VAL A 40 6.11 0.01 5.89
N VAL A 41 4.90 0.53 6.14
CA VAL A 41 3.64 -0.17 5.86
C VAL A 41 3.02 0.22 4.54
N ALA A 42 3.21 1.46 4.07
CA ALA A 42 2.74 1.91 2.76
C ALA A 42 3.53 3.11 2.23
N MET A 43 3.49 3.26 0.91
CA MET A 43 3.88 4.49 0.22
C MET A 43 2.61 5.28 -0.14
N ILE A 44 2.66 6.60 -0.04
CA ILE A 44 1.57 7.49 -0.44
C ILE A 44 1.98 8.18 -1.75
N THR A 45 1.30 7.84 -2.83
CA THR A 45 1.60 8.33 -4.19
C THR A 45 0.31 8.70 -4.90
N PRO A 46 -0.09 9.99 -4.90
CA PRO A 46 -1.39 10.44 -5.41
C PRO A 46 -1.68 10.03 -6.86
N GLU A 47 -0.64 9.93 -7.67
CA GLU A 47 -0.77 9.63 -9.10
C GLU A 47 -1.03 8.15 -9.39
N ARG A 48 -0.61 7.23 -8.52
CA ARG A 48 -0.65 5.79 -8.79
C ARG A 48 -0.84 4.96 -7.53
N GLY A 49 -1.90 4.16 -7.50
CA GLY A 49 -2.11 3.10 -6.51
C GLY A 49 -1.42 1.78 -6.88
N GLY A 50 -1.68 0.73 -6.10
CA GLY A 50 -1.14 -0.61 -6.30
C GLY A 50 -0.09 -1.00 -5.25
N PHE A 51 1.04 -1.50 -5.68
CA PHE A 51 2.15 -1.86 -4.78
C PHE A 51 3.50 -1.75 -5.49
N GLU A 52 4.58 -1.74 -4.69
CA GLU A 52 5.96 -1.92 -5.16
C GLU A 52 6.59 -3.15 -4.49
N LYS A 53 7.52 -3.81 -5.18
CA LYS A 53 8.28 -4.93 -4.65
C LYS A 53 9.60 -4.45 -4.07
N PHE A 54 9.90 -4.93 -2.88
CA PHE A 54 11.15 -4.67 -2.18
C PHE A 54 11.71 -5.98 -1.65
N PHE A 55 12.97 -5.97 -1.22
CA PHE A 55 13.60 -7.10 -0.57
C PHE A 55 13.53 -6.98 0.95
N TRP A 56 13.16 -8.07 1.59
CA TRP A 56 13.31 -8.34 3.01
C TRP A 56 14.34 -9.48 3.17
N GLY A 57 15.58 -9.13 3.42
CA GLY A 57 16.67 -10.10 3.31
C GLY A 57 16.78 -10.65 1.87
N THR A 58 16.56 -11.94 1.69
CA THR A 58 16.59 -12.63 0.38
C THR A 58 15.22 -12.76 -0.28
N THR A 59 14.13 -12.52 0.44
CA THR A 59 12.76 -12.66 -0.06
C THR A 59 12.18 -11.34 -0.52
N GLU A 60 11.27 -11.35 -1.51
CA GLU A 60 10.54 -10.18 -1.92
C GLU A 60 9.30 -9.97 -1.05
N VAL A 61 9.05 -8.72 -0.68
CA VAL A 61 7.83 -8.27 -0.02
C VAL A 61 7.16 -7.17 -0.82
N ARG A 62 5.85 -7.04 -0.70
CA ARG A 62 5.06 -6.00 -1.35
C ARG A 62 4.73 -4.91 -0.36
N ILE A 63 5.05 -3.67 -0.71
CA ILE A 63 4.62 -2.48 0.03
C ILE A 63 3.50 -1.81 -0.76
N PRO A 64 2.31 -1.63 -0.18
CA PRO A 64 1.19 -0.95 -0.82
C PRO A 64 1.51 0.49 -1.24
N ARG A 65 0.91 0.93 -2.34
CA ARG A 65 0.88 2.32 -2.80
C ARG A 65 -0.56 2.82 -2.71
N LEU A 66 -0.77 3.78 -1.84
CA LEU A 66 -2.07 4.39 -1.57
C LEU A 66 -2.09 5.81 -2.14
N ARG A 67 -3.27 6.32 -2.43
CA ARG A 67 -3.40 7.58 -3.16
C ARG A 67 -3.50 8.81 -2.27
N SER A 68 -3.83 8.65 -0.99
CA SER A 68 -3.99 9.75 -0.05
C SER A 68 -3.55 9.38 1.36
N ILE A 69 -3.27 10.40 2.18
CA ILE A 69 -2.99 10.23 3.61
C ILE A 69 -4.22 9.64 4.33
N ALA A 70 -5.41 10.07 3.96
CA ALA A 70 -6.65 9.56 4.55
C ALA A 70 -6.84 8.04 4.28
N GLU A 71 -6.61 7.59 3.04
CA GLU A 71 -6.62 6.17 2.68
C GLU A 71 -5.56 5.38 3.48
N ALA A 72 -4.35 5.93 3.60
CA ALA A 72 -3.25 5.29 4.31
C ALA A 72 -3.56 5.11 5.80
N VAL A 73 -4.04 6.15 6.47
CA VAL A 73 -4.41 6.12 7.88
C VAL A 73 -5.57 5.17 8.16
N SER A 74 -6.56 5.12 7.24
CA SER A 74 -7.69 4.18 7.35
C SER A 74 -7.24 2.72 7.18
N THR A 75 -6.27 2.46 6.29
CA THR A 75 -5.78 1.11 6.00
C THR A 75 -4.80 0.60 7.06
N PHE A 76 -3.94 1.49 7.59
CA PHE A 76 -2.90 1.17 8.57
C PHE A 76 -2.96 2.13 9.77
N PRO A 77 -3.96 2.00 10.63
CA PRO A 77 -4.16 2.91 11.77
C PRO A 77 -3.06 2.84 12.83
N GLU A 78 -2.24 1.78 12.80
CA GLU A 78 -1.08 1.62 13.68
C GLU A 78 0.13 2.46 13.29
N ALA A 79 0.15 3.06 12.09
CA ALA A 79 1.25 3.87 11.63
C ALA A 79 1.21 5.28 12.24
N ASP A 80 2.28 5.64 12.94
CA ASP A 80 2.39 6.88 13.71
C ASP A 80 3.47 7.84 13.19
N VAL A 81 4.21 7.44 12.16
CA VAL A 81 5.25 8.24 11.51
C VAL A 81 4.94 8.45 10.03
N MET A 82 5.17 9.65 9.53
CA MET A 82 5.22 9.93 8.09
C MET A 82 6.56 10.55 7.70
N VAL A 83 7.26 9.92 6.75
CA VAL A 83 8.44 10.50 6.11
C VAL A 83 8.00 11.18 4.82
N ASN A 84 8.02 12.50 4.82
CA ASN A 84 7.50 13.33 3.75
C ASN A 84 8.60 13.74 2.77
N PHE A 85 8.62 13.11 1.59
CA PHE A 85 9.48 13.44 0.46
C PHE A 85 8.76 14.31 -0.59
N ALA A 86 7.66 14.94 -0.23
CA ALA A 86 7.02 15.91 -1.13
C ALA A 86 8.00 17.02 -1.52
N SER A 87 7.84 17.56 -2.73
CA SER A 87 8.64 18.70 -3.15
C SER A 87 8.40 19.94 -2.26
N GLN A 88 9.32 20.89 -2.25
CA GLN A 88 9.15 22.16 -1.51
C GLN A 88 7.79 22.86 -1.78
N ARG A 89 7.19 22.64 -2.96
CA ARG A 89 5.91 23.26 -3.36
C ARG A 89 4.71 22.62 -2.65
N SER A 90 4.81 21.34 -2.32
CA SER A 90 3.71 20.55 -1.74
C SER A 90 3.99 20.08 -0.31
N ALA A 91 5.22 20.23 0.19
CA ALA A 91 5.62 19.78 1.51
C ALA A 91 4.78 20.42 2.64
N PHE A 92 4.42 21.69 2.48
CA PHE A 92 3.56 22.39 3.46
C PHE A 92 2.18 21.73 3.55
N ASP A 93 1.48 21.62 2.41
CA ASP A 93 0.10 21.11 2.40
C ASP A 93 0.02 19.67 2.86
N THR A 94 0.93 18.80 2.40
CA THR A 94 0.98 17.39 2.81
C THR A 94 1.35 17.21 4.27
N THR A 95 2.19 18.09 4.83
CA THR A 95 2.51 18.08 6.26
C THR A 95 1.32 18.56 7.09
N MET A 96 0.60 19.59 6.64
CA MET A 96 -0.62 20.06 7.30
C MET A 96 -1.72 18.99 7.31
N GLU A 97 -1.89 18.27 6.20
CA GLU A 97 -2.82 17.13 6.10
C GLU A 97 -2.44 16.04 7.11
N ALA A 98 -1.16 15.65 7.19
CA ALA A 98 -0.68 14.68 8.17
C ALA A 98 -0.86 15.15 9.62
N LEU A 99 -0.62 16.43 9.90
CA LEU A 99 -0.87 17.02 11.22
C LEU A 99 -2.35 16.99 11.62
N ALA A 100 -3.27 16.96 10.64
CA ALA A 100 -4.70 16.89 10.90
C ALA A 100 -5.20 15.48 11.28
N THR A 101 -4.44 14.42 11.00
CA THR A 101 -4.80 13.04 11.38
C THR A 101 -4.59 12.77 12.87
N ASP A 102 -5.28 11.79 13.43
CA ASP A 102 -5.13 11.43 14.86
C ASP A 102 -3.97 10.46 15.09
N THR A 103 -3.63 9.62 14.10
CA THR A 103 -2.63 8.54 14.25
C THR A 103 -1.20 9.01 14.02
N ILE A 104 -0.94 9.85 13.02
CA ILE A 104 0.42 10.33 12.71
C ILE A 104 0.86 11.32 13.78
N ARG A 105 1.90 10.94 14.53
CA ARG A 105 2.46 11.71 15.66
C ARG A 105 3.76 12.43 15.30
N THR A 106 4.56 11.81 14.41
CA THR A 106 5.86 12.34 14.01
C THR A 106 5.95 12.44 12.49
N ILE A 107 6.36 13.60 11.99
CA ILE A 107 6.50 13.85 10.56
C ILE A 107 7.94 14.32 10.29
N ALA A 108 8.65 13.61 9.40
CA ALA A 108 9.96 14.04 8.92
C ALA A 108 9.78 14.74 7.56
N VAL A 109 10.11 16.02 7.49
CA VAL A 109 9.99 16.83 6.26
C VAL A 109 11.37 16.95 5.60
N ILE A 110 11.59 16.19 4.53
CA ILE A 110 12.89 16.07 3.88
C ILE A 110 13.18 17.28 2.98
N ALA A 111 12.15 17.90 2.42
CA ALA A 111 12.26 19.01 1.48
C ALA A 111 13.09 20.16 2.04
N GLU A 112 13.97 20.69 1.18
CA GLU A 112 14.69 21.96 1.38
C GLU A 112 13.92 23.10 0.74
N GLY A 113 14.10 24.33 1.25
CA GLY A 113 13.52 25.54 0.67
C GLY A 113 12.02 25.71 0.93
N VAL A 114 11.50 25.12 1.99
CA VAL A 114 10.14 25.45 2.47
C VAL A 114 10.12 26.93 2.89
N PRO A 115 9.17 27.74 2.40
CA PRO A 115 9.11 29.14 2.75
C PRO A 115 9.03 29.38 4.27
N GLU A 116 9.78 30.34 4.80
CA GLU A 116 9.88 30.65 6.22
C GLU A 116 8.51 30.76 6.93
N ARG A 117 7.57 31.50 6.30
CA ARG A 117 6.22 31.62 6.82
C ARG A 117 5.54 30.26 7.01
N GLN A 118 5.73 29.36 6.04
CA GLN A 118 5.15 28.02 6.08
C GLN A 118 5.81 27.17 7.15
N ALA A 119 7.15 27.20 7.27
CA ALA A 119 7.89 26.48 8.31
C ALA A 119 7.44 26.91 9.72
N ARG A 120 7.25 28.22 9.96
CA ARG A 120 6.72 28.74 11.22
C ARG A 120 5.30 28.26 11.51
N ILE A 121 4.40 28.21 10.52
CA ILE A 121 3.03 27.69 10.69
C ILE A 121 3.07 26.20 11.05
N LEU A 122 3.91 25.40 10.35
CA LEU A 122 4.07 23.98 10.63
C LEU A 122 4.54 23.74 12.07
N SER A 123 5.59 24.44 12.51
CA SER A 123 6.11 24.32 13.88
C SER A 123 5.05 24.70 14.93
N ALA A 124 4.35 25.82 14.73
CA ALA A 124 3.28 26.26 15.65
C ALA A 124 2.12 25.25 15.70
N THR A 125 1.69 24.73 14.56
CA THR A 125 0.60 23.75 14.48
C THR A 125 0.99 22.43 15.12
N ALA A 126 2.22 21.95 14.91
CA ALA A 126 2.73 20.73 15.53
C ALA A 126 2.72 20.85 17.06
N LYS A 127 3.23 21.97 17.60
CA LYS A 127 3.23 22.27 19.05
C LYS A 127 1.81 22.30 19.62
N GLN A 128 0.87 22.99 18.94
CA GLN A 128 -0.53 23.06 19.37
C GLN A 128 -1.18 21.68 19.43
N LYS A 129 -0.83 20.79 18.50
CA LYS A 129 -1.38 19.43 18.41
C LYS A 129 -0.56 18.40 19.19
N SER A 130 0.48 18.78 19.91
CA SER A 130 1.42 17.89 20.62
C SER A 130 2.02 16.83 19.68
N LYS A 131 2.37 17.23 18.47
CA LYS A 131 3.02 16.41 17.44
C LYS A 131 4.43 16.89 17.16
N TRP A 132 5.25 16.04 16.55
CA TRP A 132 6.64 16.32 16.25
C TRP A 132 6.89 16.50 14.77
N ILE A 133 7.67 17.53 14.42
CA ILE A 133 8.22 17.70 13.06
C ILE A 133 9.74 17.68 13.19
N ILE A 134 10.37 16.81 12.40
CA ILE A 134 11.80 16.74 12.16
C ILE A 134 12.07 17.35 10.79
N GLY A 135 12.86 18.41 10.72
CA GLY A 135 13.01 19.20 9.49
C GLY A 135 12.22 20.52 9.55
N PRO A 136 12.06 21.25 8.43
CA PRO A 136 12.46 20.90 7.04
C PRO A 136 13.97 20.81 6.81
N ALA A 137 14.35 20.47 5.57
CA ALA A 137 15.74 20.38 5.12
C ALA A 137 16.59 19.38 5.94
N THR A 138 16.02 18.20 6.21
CA THR A 138 16.65 17.16 7.03
C THR A 138 16.87 15.86 6.26
N VAL A 139 17.87 15.08 6.68
CA VAL A 139 18.00 13.66 6.31
C VAL A 139 17.16 12.77 7.24
N GLY A 140 16.67 13.30 8.36
CA GLY A 140 15.84 12.62 9.33
C GLY A 140 16.59 12.25 10.61
N GLY A 141 16.45 11.01 11.04
CA GLY A 141 17.03 10.50 12.28
C GLY A 141 17.01 8.99 12.35
N ILE A 142 17.59 8.47 13.43
CA ILE A 142 17.69 7.05 13.69
C ILE A 142 17.55 6.75 15.18
N LYS A 143 16.69 5.82 15.53
CA LYS A 143 16.69 5.13 16.84
C LYS A 143 17.44 3.82 16.60
N ALA A 144 18.65 3.73 17.14
CA ALA A 144 19.51 2.60 16.91
C ALA A 144 18.84 1.28 17.33
N GLY A 145 18.91 0.28 16.47
CA GLY A 145 18.26 -1.03 16.67
C GLY A 145 16.75 -1.06 16.54
N ALA A 146 16.08 0.06 16.18
CA ALA A 146 14.62 0.17 16.18
C ALA A 146 14.04 0.79 14.92
N PHE A 147 14.41 2.00 14.56
CA PHE A 147 13.78 2.73 13.44
C PHE A 147 14.74 3.71 12.78
N LYS A 148 14.63 3.86 11.47
CA LYS A 148 15.45 4.75 10.65
C LYS A 148 14.56 5.57 9.71
N ILE A 149 14.81 6.88 9.63
CA ILE A 149 14.10 7.75 8.70
C ILE A 149 14.86 7.79 7.36
N GLY A 150 14.21 7.34 6.31
CA GLY A 150 14.66 7.51 4.93
C GLY A 150 16.14 7.12 4.70
N ASN A 151 16.93 8.09 4.26
CA ASN A 151 18.34 7.91 3.90
C ASN A 151 19.34 8.20 5.05
N THR A 152 18.88 8.46 6.27
CA THR A 152 19.74 8.72 7.43
C THR A 152 20.83 7.64 7.57
N ALA A 153 22.01 8.03 7.99
CA ALA A 153 23.19 7.19 8.19
C ALA A 153 23.75 6.53 6.90
N GLY A 154 23.25 6.91 5.72
CA GLY A 154 23.85 6.52 4.45
C GLY A 154 23.71 5.04 4.10
N THR A 155 24.83 4.36 3.83
CA THR A 155 24.86 2.96 3.41
C THR A 155 24.73 1.98 4.58
N MET A 156 24.37 0.73 4.30
CA MET A 156 24.31 -0.32 5.33
C MET A 156 25.68 -0.61 5.95
N ASP A 157 26.76 -0.48 5.19
CA ASP A 157 28.12 -0.62 5.73
C ASP A 157 28.42 0.47 6.76
N ASN A 158 28.04 1.71 6.46
CA ASN A 158 28.17 2.81 7.44
C ASN A 158 27.33 2.55 8.70
N ILE A 159 26.10 2.04 8.55
CA ILE A 159 25.24 1.67 9.68
C ILE A 159 25.90 0.57 10.55
N LYS A 160 26.54 -0.43 9.92
CA LYS A 160 27.29 -1.47 10.65
C LYS A 160 28.51 -0.88 11.35
N MET A 161 29.33 -0.09 10.66
CA MET A 161 30.52 0.55 11.22
C MET A 161 30.18 1.47 12.39
N ALA A 162 29.11 2.24 12.25
CA ALA A 162 28.61 3.13 13.28
C ALA A 162 27.75 2.43 14.36
N LYS A 163 27.65 1.08 14.35
CA LYS A 163 26.93 0.24 15.34
C LYS A 163 25.46 0.62 15.53
N LEU A 164 24.82 1.21 14.53
CA LEU A 164 23.45 1.71 14.63
C LEU A 164 22.38 0.61 14.61
N TYR A 165 22.74 -0.63 14.38
CA TYR A 165 21.86 -1.80 14.44
C TYR A 165 21.48 -2.23 15.87
N ARG A 166 22.07 -1.61 16.89
CA ARG A 166 21.77 -1.79 18.31
C ARG A 166 21.85 -0.48 19.08
N PRO A 167 21.10 -0.31 20.16
CA PRO A 167 21.20 0.91 20.96
C PRO A 167 22.53 0.97 21.73
N GLY A 168 23.08 2.17 21.82
CA GLY A 168 24.09 2.57 22.77
C GLY A 168 23.50 3.47 23.86
N SER A 169 24.38 4.18 24.60
CA SER A 169 23.99 5.03 25.71
C SER A 169 23.98 6.54 25.39
N VAL A 170 24.31 6.95 24.16
CA VAL A 170 24.46 8.35 23.78
C VAL A 170 23.24 8.86 22.98
N GLY A 171 22.66 9.98 23.42
CA GLY A 171 21.70 10.77 22.65
C GLY A 171 22.41 11.82 21.81
N PHE A 172 22.19 11.82 20.50
CA PHE A 172 22.82 12.74 19.57
C PHE A 172 21.80 13.61 18.84
N VAL A 173 22.07 14.91 18.77
CA VAL A 173 21.27 15.83 17.94
C VAL A 173 22.18 16.81 17.21
N SER A 174 21.85 17.08 15.94
CA SER A 174 22.61 17.99 15.09
C SER A 174 21.70 18.81 14.17
N VAL A 175 22.15 19.98 13.77
CA VAL A 175 21.54 20.76 12.69
C VAL A 175 21.84 20.10 11.35
N SER A 176 23.06 19.61 11.15
CA SER A 176 23.55 19.10 9.88
C SER A 176 23.33 17.61 9.67
N GLY A 177 22.63 17.24 8.59
CA GLY A 177 22.47 15.85 8.19
C GLY A 177 23.75 15.16 7.74
N GLY A 178 24.61 15.86 6.97
CA GLY A 178 25.89 15.34 6.52
C GLY A 178 26.86 15.08 7.67
N MET A 179 27.02 16.05 8.55
CA MET A 179 27.84 15.92 9.76
C MET A 179 27.32 14.87 10.73
N SER A 180 26.01 14.61 10.76
CA SER A 180 25.44 13.52 11.57
C SER A 180 25.99 12.16 11.19
N ASN A 181 26.18 11.89 9.89
CA ASN A 181 26.74 10.62 9.44
C ASN A 181 28.20 10.41 9.92
N GLU A 182 29.02 11.48 9.92
CA GLU A 182 30.37 11.43 10.46
C GLU A 182 30.36 11.31 11.99
N ALA A 183 29.48 12.06 12.65
CA ALA A 183 29.32 11.99 14.10
C ALA A 183 28.92 10.58 14.59
N TYR A 184 28.09 9.85 13.86
CA TYR A 184 27.76 8.45 14.21
C TYR A 184 28.99 7.55 14.21
N ASN A 185 29.94 7.73 13.26
CA ASN A 185 31.19 6.99 13.23
C ASN A 185 32.13 7.40 14.39
N ILE A 186 32.19 8.68 14.72
CA ILE A 186 32.94 9.18 15.90
C ILE A 186 32.37 8.55 17.16
N LEU A 187 31.06 8.62 17.36
CA LEU A 187 30.38 8.08 18.53
C LEU A 187 30.56 6.57 18.69
N ALA A 188 30.54 5.81 17.57
CA ALA A 188 30.74 4.37 17.61
C ALA A 188 32.17 3.96 17.98
N ARG A 189 33.18 4.84 17.78
CA ARG A 189 34.57 4.63 18.15
C ARG A 189 34.87 5.11 19.57
N ALA A 190 34.34 6.27 19.92
CA ALA A 190 34.61 6.93 21.20
C ALA A 190 33.70 6.48 22.35
N THR A 191 32.61 5.74 22.05
CA THR A 191 31.61 5.30 23.03
C THR A 191 31.04 3.92 22.70
N ASP A 192 30.04 3.47 23.46
CA ASP A 192 29.28 2.26 23.11
C ASP A 192 28.27 2.48 21.97
N GLY A 193 28.18 3.69 21.41
CA GLY A 193 27.33 4.06 20.29
C GLY A 193 26.12 4.88 20.66
N VAL A 194 25.31 5.16 19.64
CA VAL A 194 24.14 6.01 19.70
C VAL A 194 22.92 5.23 20.17
N ASN A 195 22.13 5.82 21.06
CA ASN A 195 20.78 5.37 21.41
C ASN A 195 19.77 5.93 20.40
N GLU A 196 19.79 7.25 20.23
CA GLU A 196 18.98 7.95 19.25
C GLU A 196 19.76 9.15 18.69
N GLY A 197 19.70 9.35 17.38
CA GLY A 197 20.31 10.48 16.71
C GLY A 197 19.33 11.18 15.77
N ILE A 198 19.18 12.50 15.90
CA ILE A 198 18.30 13.33 15.08
C ILE A 198 19.09 14.45 14.39
N ALA A 199 18.89 14.61 13.09
CA ALA A 199 19.26 15.81 12.37
C ALA A 199 18.02 16.70 12.24
N ILE A 200 17.99 17.82 12.93
CA ILE A 200 16.82 18.72 12.92
C ILE A 200 16.65 19.46 11.58
N GLY A 201 17.69 19.49 10.75
CA GLY A 201 17.70 20.17 9.45
C GLY A 201 18.30 21.57 9.48
N GLY A 202 18.75 22.03 8.29
CA GLY A 202 19.39 23.33 8.09
C GLY A 202 18.43 24.49 7.81
N ASP A 203 17.12 24.32 8.06
CA ASP A 203 16.13 25.40 7.93
C ASP A 203 16.26 26.38 9.09
N ALA A 204 16.00 27.66 8.83
CA ALA A 204 16.03 28.71 9.85
C ALA A 204 14.95 28.52 10.95
N HIS A 205 13.87 27.78 10.64
CA HIS A 205 12.74 27.52 11.53
C HIS A 205 12.41 26.03 11.57
N PRO A 206 13.24 25.20 12.24
CA PRO A 206 12.97 23.78 12.41
C PRO A 206 11.69 23.53 13.19
N GLY A 207 11.02 22.42 12.90
CA GLY A 207 9.79 22.01 13.58
C GLY A 207 10.00 21.72 15.07
N ALA A 208 11.10 21.03 15.39
CA ALA A 208 11.60 20.84 16.75
C ALA A 208 13.05 21.33 16.85
N SER A 209 13.39 22.01 17.92
CA SER A 209 14.71 22.59 18.15
C SER A 209 15.72 21.58 18.70
N LEU A 210 17.02 21.94 18.74
CA LEU A 210 18.04 21.17 19.44
C LEU A 210 17.66 20.95 20.90
N LEU A 211 17.18 22.00 21.59
CA LEU A 211 16.77 21.93 22.99
C LEU A 211 15.58 20.96 23.18
N ASP A 212 14.57 20.99 22.30
CA ASP A 212 13.43 20.08 22.41
C ASP A 212 13.89 18.60 22.44
N HIS A 213 14.85 18.24 21.57
CA HIS A 213 15.41 16.89 21.55
C HIS A 213 16.31 16.60 22.76
N LEU A 214 17.13 17.55 23.22
CA LEU A 214 17.96 17.36 24.40
C LEU A 214 17.11 17.15 25.66
N ILE A 215 16.03 17.90 25.86
CA ILE A 215 15.08 17.71 26.97
C ILE A 215 14.42 16.31 26.89
N ARG A 216 14.07 15.87 25.70
CA ARG A 216 13.53 14.54 25.51
C ARG A 216 14.57 13.44 25.84
N TYR A 217 15.82 13.64 25.47
CA TYR A 217 16.92 12.74 25.84
C TYR A 217 17.25 12.78 27.33
N GLU A 218 17.11 13.93 27.97
CA GLU A 218 17.25 14.05 29.43
C GLU A 218 16.24 13.15 30.16
N ALA A 219 15.00 13.11 29.70
CA ALA A 219 13.94 12.27 30.25
C ALA A 219 14.11 10.76 29.98
N ASN A 220 14.91 10.36 28.97
CA ASN A 220 15.11 8.97 28.63
C ASN A 220 16.15 8.29 29.54
N PRO A 221 15.77 7.28 30.35
CA PRO A 221 16.69 6.60 31.27
C PRO A 221 17.78 5.79 30.60
N GLU A 222 17.60 5.38 29.33
CA GLU A 222 18.62 4.64 28.56
C GLU A 222 19.74 5.54 28.04
N ILE A 223 19.46 6.84 27.87
CA ILE A 223 20.46 7.82 27.44
C ILE A 223 21.19 8.34 28.69
N LYS A 224 22.51 8.21 28.70
CA LYS A 224 23.36 8.59 29.82
C LYS A 224 24.23 9.80 29.54
N MET A 225 24.49 10.07 28.28
CA MET A 225 25.33 11.15 27.79
C MET A 225 24.65 11.83 26.61
N LEU A 226 24.79 13.13 26.51
CA LEU A 226 24.26 13.95 25.42
C LEU A 226 25.41 14.46 24.56
N VAL A 227 25.22 14.41 23.25
CA VAL A 227 26.17 14.97 22.28
C VAL A 227 25.38 15.82 21.27
N CYS A 228 25.86 17.04 21.06
CA CYS A 228 25.18 17.98 20.18
C CYS A 228 26.15 18.70 19.25
N LEU A 229 25.73 18.88 18.00
CA LEU A 229 26.45 19.65 17.01
C LEU A 229 25.57 20.79 16.50
N GLY A 230 25.92 22.00 16.93
CA GLY A 230 25.31 23.26 16.46
C GLY A 230 26.06 23.87 15.29
N GLU A 231 25.64 25.05 14.88
CA GLU A 231 26.30 25.81 13.79
C GLU A 231 26.27 27.33 14.03
N VAL A 232 27.04 28.06 13.25
CA VAL A 232 27.00 29.52 13.19
C VAL A 232 25.60 30.00 12.75
N GLY A 233 25.14 31.13 13.31
CA GLY A 233 23.83 31.71 13.00
C GLY A 233 22.74 31.35 14.04
N GLY A 234 21.76 32.22 14.20
CA GLY A 234 20.70 32.07 15.20
C GLY A 234 21.20 32.07 16.65
N THR A 235 20.33 31.75 17.61
CA THR A 235 20.57 31.85 19.07
C THR A 235 20.18 30.60 19.86
N ALA A 236 19.94 29.47 19.19
CA ALA A 236 19.42 28.24 19.83
C ALA A 236 20.34 27.69 20.94
N GLU A 237 21.66 27.87 20.82
CA GLU A 237 22.63 27.39 21.80
C GLU A 237 22.55 28.14 23.13
N TYR A 238 22.12 29.41 23.15
CA TYR A 238 21.89 30.15 24.39
C TYR A 238 20.70 29.59 25.17
N GLU A 239 19.67 29.09 24.51
CA GLU A 239 18.55 28.40 25.16
C GLU A 239 19.02 27.12 25.84
N ILE A 240 19.95 26.38 25.23
CA ILE A 240 20.58 25.20 25.82
C ILE A 240 21.41 25.59 27.04
N ALA A 241 22.24 26.64 26.94
CA ALA A 241 23.03 27.16 28.06
C ALA A 241 22.14 27.62 29.24
N ALA A 242 21.01 28.26 28.97
CA ALA A 242 20.02 28.63 29.98
C ALA A 242 19.38 27.39 30.63
N ALA A 243 18.98 26.38 29.82
CA ALA A 243 18.37 25.14 30.31
C ALA A 243 19.30 24.36 31.28
N ILE A 244 20.61 24.39 31.03
CA ILE A 244 21.62 23.81 31.93
C ILE A 244 21.69 24.58 33.24
N LYS A 245 21.79 25.91 33.17
CA LYS A 245 21.82 26.79 34.37
C LYS A 245 20.55 26.66 35.22
N ASP A 246 19.40 26.44 34.56
CA ASP A 246 18.11 26.19 35.22
C ASP A 246 17.96 24.75 35.76
N GLY A 247 18.93 23.87 35.54
CA GLY A 247 18.87 22.47 36.00
C GLY A 247 17.88 21.60 35.22
N LYS A 248 17.45 22.04 34.03
CA LYS A 248 16.56 21.27 33.13
C LYS A 248 17.33 20.20 32.33
N LEU A 249 18.63 20.41 32.13
CA LEU A 249 19.57 19.48 31.55
C LEU A 249 20.66 19.19 32.57
N THR A 250 20.76 17.94 33.00
CA THR A 250 21.69 17.50 34.08
C THR A 250 22.66 16.44 33.59
N LYS A 251 22.31 15.72 32.51
CA LYS A 251 23.20 14.73 31.89
C LYS A 251 24.42 15.40 31.29
N PRO A 252 25.60 14.78 31.34
CA PRO A 252 26.81 15.31 30.71
C PRO A 252 26.57 15.58 29.21
N LEU A 253 26.88 16.82 28.80
CA LEU A 253 26.72 17.28 27.44
C LEU A 253 28.08 17.66 26.83
N VAL A 254 28.41 17.04 25.70
CA VAL A 254 29.50 17.50 24.81
C VAL A 254 28.84 18.20 23.62
N MET A 255 29.17 19.47 23.43
CA MET A 255 28.57 20.26 22.34
C MET A 255 29.58 21.21 21.70
N TRP A 256 29.50 21.33 20.38
CA TRP A 256 30.29 22.27 19.61
C TRP A 256 29.45 22.96 18.56
N SER A 257 29.54 24.30 18.48
CA SER A 257 28.96 25.06 17.37
C SER A 257 30.01 25.21 16.30
N THR A 258 29.71 24.68 15.08
CA THR A 258 30.59 24.76 13.91
C THR A 258 30.58 26.14 13.29
N GLY A 259 31.55 26.42 12.41
CA GLY A 259 31.64 27.70 11.68
C GLY A 259 32.60 28.72 12.30
N THR A 260 33.49 28.31 13.23
CA THR A 260 34.55 29.16 13.78
C THR A 260 35.49 29.78 12.71
N CYS A 261 35.57 29.17 11.52
CA CYS A 261 36.30 29.72 10.35
C CYS A 261 35.68 31.01 9.79
N ALA A 262 34.43 31.33 10.10
CA ALA A 262 33.76 32.56 9.66
C ALA A 262 34.55 33.83 9.97
N LYS A 263 35.27 33.85 11.11
CA LYS A 263 36.11 34.97 11.52
C LYS A 263 37.30 35.28 10.61
N ILE A 264 37.69 34.33 9.75
CA ILE A 264 38.82 34.46 8.79
C ILE A 264 38.34 35.12 7.48
N LEU A 265 37.05 35.11 7.24
CA LEU A 265 36.46 35.57 5.97
C LEU A 265 36.07 37.05 6.05
N PRO A 266 36.40 37.87 5.04
CA PRO A 266 36.00 39.26 5.01
C PRO A 266 34.48 39.38 4.72
N GLY A 267 33.72 39.76 5.73
CA GLY A 267 32.28 39.99 5.64
C GLY A 267 31.41 38.82 6.10
N GLN A 268 30.09 38.99 6.04
CA GLN A 268 29.12 37.98 6.43
C GLN A 268 29.04 36.87 5.38
N VAL A 269 29.23 35.63 5.77
CA VAL A 269 29.18 34.45 4.89
C VAL A 269 28.08 33.51 5.36
N GLN A 270 27.28 33.01 4.43
CA GLN A 270 26.32 31.93 4.65
C GLN A 270 26.95 30.59 4.27
N PHE A 271 26.94 29.65 5.19
CA PHE A 271 27.53 28.33 5.04
C PHE A 271 26.47 27.27 4.67
N GLY A 272 26.07 27.23 3.40
CA GLY A 272 25.18 26.16 2.88
C GLY A 272 23.76 26.17 3.42
N HIS A 273 23.55 26.01 4.72
CA HIS A 273 22.23 26.01 5.35
C HIS A 273 21.61 27.42 5.40
N ALA A 274 20.27 27.51 5.30
CA ALA A 274 19.56 28.79 5.37
C ALA A 274 19.79 29.54 6.69
N GLY A 275 19.92 28.79 7.81
CA GLY A 275 20.18 29.32 9.14
C GLY A 275 21.65 29.62 9.46
N ALA A 276 22.60 29.17 8.62
CA ALA A 276 24.03 29.23 8.90
C ALA A 276 24.67 30.54 8.46
N LYS A 277 24.19 31.67 9.02
CA LYS A 277 24.70 33.02 8.80
C LYS A 277 24.62 33.81 10.12
N ALA A 278 25.75 34.43 10.52
CA ALA A 278 25.75 35.31 11.69
C ALA A 278 25.49 36.76 11.22
N ASP A 279 24.40 37.35 11.66
CA ASP A 279 24.06 38.75 11.42
C ASP A 279 24.48 39.66 12.60
N SER A 280 24.90 39.06 13.72
CA SER A 280 25.42 39.76 14.91
C SER A 280 26.55 38.96 15.56
N ASP A 281 27.36 39.63 16.44
CA ASP A 281 28.46 39.01 17.18
C ASP A 281 27.97 37.84 18.05
N ALA A 282 26.75 37.93 18.58
CA ALA A 282 26.13 36.89 19.41
C ALA A 282 25.84 35.61 18.63
N GLU A 283 25.66 35.69 17.32
CA GLU A 283 25.36 34.55 16.44
C GLU A 283 26.61 33.85 15.92
N THR A 284 27.79 34.35 16.27
CA THR A 284 29.06 33.71 15.89
C THR A 284 29.28 32.41 16.68
N ALA A 285 29.91 31.43 16.05
CA ALA A 285 30.23 30.15 16.67
C ALA A 285 31.12 30.34 17.92
N ASP A 286 32.07 31.29 17.90
CA ASP A 286 32.95 31.57 19.03
C ASP A 286 32.16 32.11 20.25
N ALA A 287 31.22 33.05 20.06
CA ALA A 287 30.37 33.57 21.12
C ALA A 287 29.46 32.50 21.74
N LYS A 288 28.86 31.66 20.91
CA LYS A 288 28.03 30.54 21.35
C LYS A 288 28.84 29.51 22.12
N ASN A 289 30.00 29.08 21.59
CA ASN A 289 30.89 28.13 22.25
C ASN A 289 31.39 28.67 23.60
N LYS A 290 31.64 29.97 23.73
CA LYS A 290 31.96 30.62 25.01
C LYS A 290 30.79 30.54 25.99
N ALA A 291 29.58 30.88 25.58
CA ALA A 291 28.40 30.83 26.45
C ALA A 291 28.08 29.41 26.95
N LEU A 292 28.29 28.40 26.10
CA LEU A 292 28.15 26.99 26.45
C LEU A 292 29.19 26.57 27.51
N ARG A 293 30.48 26.96 27.37
CA ARG A 293 31.52 26.71 28.39
C ARG A 293 31.15 27.34 29.73
N GLU A 294 30.68 28.58 29.71
CA GLU A 294 30.24 29.30 30.93
C GLU A 294 29.01 28.64 31.59
N ALA A 295 28.26 27.85 30.87
CA ALA A 295 27.14 27.05 31.39
C ALA A 295 27.57 25.66 31.88
N GLY A 296 28.85 25.28 31.74
CA GLY A 296 29.36 23.98 32.20
C GLY A 296 29.32 22.86 31.14
N VAL A 297 29.07 23.20 29.87
CA VAL A 297 29.14 22.24 28.75
C VAL A 297 30.59 21.90 28.42
N VAL A 298 30.88 20.66 28.11
CA VAL A 298 32.17 20.24 27.54
C VAL A 298 32.21 20.68 26.08
N VAL A 299 32.99 21.74 25.80
CA VAL A 299 33.06 22.35 24.46
C VAL A 299 34.47 22.13 23.89
N PRO A 300 34.59 21.35 22.81
CA PRO A 300 35.85 21.17 22.09
C PRO A 300 36.44 22.48 21.53
N GLU A 301 37.74 22.49 21.33
CA GLU A 301 38.43 23.63 20.71
C GLU A 301 38.38 23.58 19.17
N SER A 302 38.27 22.39 18.60
CA SER A 302 38.19 22.13 17.15
C SER A 302 37.36 20.88 16.87
N PHE A 303 37.14 20.59 15.59
CA PHE A 303 36.48 19.33 15.18
C PHE A 303 37.35 18.11 15.51
N ASP A 304 38.65 18.24 15.43
CA ASP A 304 39.58 17.13 15.78
C ASP A 304 39.52 16.80 17.27
N ASP A 305 39.42 17.80 18.15
CA ASP A 305 39.25 17.65 19.59
C ASP A 305 37.85 17.11 19.99
N TYR A 306 36.89 17.14 19.06
CA TYR A 306 35.50 16.72 19.37
C TYR A 306 35.40 15.23 19.73
N ALA A 307 36.10 14.36 19.01
CA ALA A 307 36.17 12.95 19.33
C ALA A 307 36.80 12.68 20.69
N ASP A 308 37.92 13.35 21.00
CA ASP A 308 38.64 13.18 22.27
C ASP A 308 37.78 13.63 23.46
N LYS A 309 37.07 14.74 23.36
CA LYS A 309 36.17 15.21 24.42
C LYS A 309 34.96 14.31 24.62
N ILE A 310 34.46 13.68 23.57
CA ILE A 310 33.40 12.67 23.67
C ILE A 310 33.95 11.45 24.44
N GLU A 311 35.11 10.92 24.04
CA GLU A 311 35.73 9.76 24.65
C GLU A 311 36.05 10.01 26.15
N GLU A 312 36.74 11.10 26.47
CA GLU A 312 37.04 11.50 27.86
C GLU A 312 35.78 11.58 28.75
N THR A 313 34.70 12.14 28.21
CA THR A 313 33.44 12.28 28.95
C THR A 313 32.77 10.93 29.15
N TYR A 314 32.76 10.09 28.11
CA TYR A 314 32.21 8.74 28.17
C TYR A 314 32.97 7.85 29.17
N GLU A 315 34.30 7.84 29.12
CA GLU A 315 35.14 7.06 30.03
C GLU A 315 34.95 7.44 31.50
N LYS A 316 34.76 8.72 31.81
CA LYS A 316 34.38 9.18 33.15
C LYS A 316 33.09 8.56 33.63
N LEU A 317 32.08 8.46 32.74
CA LEU A 317 30.77 7.88 33.07
C LEU A 317 30.85 6.36 33.25
N VAL A 318 31.66 5.68 32.46
CA VAL A 318 31.92 4.23 32.61
C VAL A 318 32.67 4.00 33.94
N SER A 319 33.71 4.76 34.21
CA SER A 319 34.52 4.65 35.47
C SER A 319 33.69 4.94 36.72
N ALA A 320 32.71 5.82 36.60
CA ALA A 320 31.76 6.13 37.70
C ALA A 320 30.65 5.06 37.84
N GLY A 321 30.61 4.04 36.98
CA GLY A 321 29.57 3.01 36.96
C GLY A 321 28.20 3.49 36.46
N MET A 322 28.11 4.66 35.84
CA MET A 322 26.87 5.25 35.31
C MET A 322 26.49 4.64 33.95
N ILE A 323 27.49 4.15 33.22
CA ILE A 323 27.33 3.45 31.95
C ILE A 323 27.91 2.04 32.07
N VAL A 324 27.13 1.06 31.65
CA VAL A 324 27.58 -0.30 31.34
C VAL A 324 27.63 -0.41 29.83
N PRO A 325 28.81 -0.49 29.20
CA PRO A 325 28.94 -0.50 27.75
C PRO A 325 28.11 -1.61 27.08
N ALA A 326 27.38 -1.29 26.03
CA ALA A 326 26.61 -2.24 25.27
C ALA A 326 27.53 -3.25 24.54
N LYS A 327 27.17 -4.54 24.61
CA LYS A 327 27.91 -5.59 23.90
C LYS A 327 27.58 -5.57 22.41
N ASP A 328 28.61 -5.70 21.58
CA ASP A 328 28.44 -5.88 20.15
C ASP A 328 27.95 -7.31 19.84
N ALA A 329 26.98 -7.41 18.95
CA ALA A 329 26.51 -8.66 18.38
C ALA A 329 26.60 -8.55 16.85
N GLU A 330 27.05 -9.64 16.21
CA GLU A 330 27.16 -9.66 14.74
C GLU A 330 25.78 -9.48 14.11
N PRO A 331 25.58 -8.46 13.27
CA PRO A 331 24.31 -8.28 12.59
C PRO A 331 24.14 -9.29 11.45
N PRO A 332 22.90 -9.62 11.05
CA PRO A 332 22.66 -10.48 9.89
C PRO A 332 23.28 -9.90 8.62
N ALA A 333 23.76 -10.77 7.74
CA ALA A 333 24.21 -10.37 6.42
C ALA A 333 23.03 -9.91 5.57
N ILE A 334 23.20 -8.79 4.85
CA ILE A 334 22.22 -8.30 3.88
C ILE A 334 22.77 -8.63 2.48
N PRO A 335 22.01 -9.36 1.63
CA PRO A 335 22.41 -9.62 0.26
C PRO A 335 22.51 -8.31 -0.54
N MET A 336 23.49 -8.23 -1.41
CA MET A 336 23.73 -7.10 -2.30
C MET A 336 22.67 -6.99 -3.40
N ASP A 337 22.71 -5.90 -4.18
CA ASP A 337 21.89 -5.82 -5.39
C ASP A 337 22.21 -6.95 -6.38
N TYR A 338 21.29 -7.18 -7.35
CA TYR A 338 21.40 -8.33 -8.25
C TYR A 338 22.70 -8.35 -9.06
N LYS A 339 23.18 -7.19 -9.54
CA LYS A 339 24.37 -7.12 -10.38
C LYS A 339 25.62 -7.51 -9.60
N GLN A 340 25.77 -6.96 -8.41
CA GLN A 340 26.89 -7.24 -7.51
C GLN A 340 26.78 -8.64 -6.92
N ALA A 341 25.59 -9.05 -6.45
CA ALA A 341 25.34 -10.37 -5.91
C ALA A 341 25.58 -11.49 -6.94
N LYS A 342 25.26 -11.24 -8.23
CA LYS A 342 25.57 -12.17 -9.31
C LYS A 342 27.08 -12.30 -9.54
N ALA A 343 27.80 -11.20 -9.48
CA ALA A 343 29.27 -11.20 -9.65
C ALA A 343 29.96 -11.97 -8.52
N GLU A 344 29.39 -11.95 -7.33
CA GLU A 344 29.95 -12.59 -6.12
C GLU A 344 29.31 -13.96 -5.78
N GLY A 345 28.36 -14.44 -6.60
CA GLY A 345 27.66 -15.70 -6.37
C GLY A 345 26.55 -15.66 -5.32
N LEU A 346 26.16 -14.46 -4.84
CA LEU A 346 25.12 -14.22 -3.84
C LEU A 346 23.90 -13.58 -4.53
N VAL A 347 22.90 -14.34 -4.92
CA VAL A 347 21.83 -13.81 -5.80
C VAL A 347 20.60 -13.30 -5.04
N ARG A 348 20.35 -12.00 -5.14
CA ARG A 348 19.11 -11.32 -4.82
C ARG A 348 18.39 -11.01 -6.14
N LYS A 349 17.56 -11.95 -6.64
CA LYS A 349 16.96 -11.90 -7.98
C LYS A 349 15.50 -11.45 -7.91
N PRO A 350 15.12 -10.34 -8.59
CA PRO A 350 13.71 -9.94 -8.68
C PRO A 350 12.88 -10.98 -9.43
N THR A 351 11.67 -11.24 -8.95
CA THR A 351 10.70 -12.11 -9.62
C THR A 351 9.95 -11.37 -10.72
N ASN A 352 9.57 -12.08 -11.80
CA ASN A 352 8.78 -11.51 -12.89
C ASN A 352 7.27 -11.59 -12.65
N PHE A 353 6.81 -12.67 -11.99
CA PHE A 353 5.39 -12.93 -11.75
C PHE A 353 5.09 -12.89 -10.26
N ILE A 354 3.85 -12.52 -9.95
CA ILE A 354 3.28 -12.64 -8.61
C ILE A 354 2.03 -13.48 -8.72
N SER A 355 1.96 -14.60 -7.99
CA SER A 355 0.74 -15.35 -7.75
C SER A 355 0.23 -15.04 -6.36
N THR A 356 -1.08 -14.87 -6.22
CA THR A 356 -1.75 -14.65 -4.93
C THR A 356 -2.89 -15.63 -4.69
N ILE A 357 -3.02 -16.63 -5.55
CA ILE A 357 -4.12 -17.59 -5.55
C ILE A 357 -3.64 -19.03 -5.38
N CYS A 358 -2.42 -19.34 -5.81
CA CYS A 358 -1.83 -20.67 -5.71
C CYS A 358 -0.34 -20.55 -5.41
N ASP A 359 0.15 -21.43 -4.55
CA ASP A 359 1.57 -21.62 -4.28
C ASP A 359 1.90 -23.12 -4.44
N GLU A 360 2.76 -23.41 -5.41
CA GLU A 360 3.25 -24.74 -5.75
C GLU A 360 4.70 -24.98 -5.29
N SER A 361 5.29 -24.05 -4.57
CA SER A 361 6.70 -24.12 -4.17
C SER A 361 6.97 -25.02 -2.97
N GLY A 362 5.94 -25.37 -2.18
CA GLY A 362 6.03 -26.27 -1.03
C GLY A 362 5.87 -27.75 -1.39
N GLU A 363 5.86 -28.62 -0.38
CA GLU A 363 5.61 -30.07 -0.57
C GLU A 363 4.18 -30.34 -1.06
N VAL A 364 3.22 -29.49 -0.68
CA VAL A 364 1.82 -29.56 -1.07
C VAL A 364 1.40 -28.23 -1.68
N HIS A 365 0.72 -28.29 -2.84
CA HIS A 365 0.13 -27.10 -3.47
C HIS A 365 -0.96 -26.50 -2.58
N THR A 366 -1.03 -25.18 -2.51
CA THR A 366 -2.07 -24.48 -1.73
C THR A 366 -2.95 -23.59 -2.62
N TYR A 367 -4.23 -23.50 -2.29
CA TYR A 367 -5.17 -22.53 -2.86
C TYR A 367 -5.46 -21.45 -1.81
N CYS A 368 -4.96 -20.24 -2.02
CA CYS A 368 -4.99 -19.14 -1.04
C CYS A 368 -4.52 -19.57 0.37
N GLY A 369 -3.44 -20.37 0.42
CA GLY A 369 -2.86 -20.87 1.67
C GLY A 369 -3.52 -22.13 2.24
N VAL A 370 -4.64 -22.62 1.66
CA VAL A 370 -5.28 -23.89 2.05
C VAL A 370 -4.65 -25.03 1.24
N PRO A 371 -4.03 -26.03 1.89
CA PRO A 371 -3.49 -27.20 1.20
C PRO A 371 -4.54 -27.94 0.36
N ILE A 372 -4.13 -28.47 -0.81
CA ILE A 372 -5.07 -29.12 -1.73
C ILE A 372 -5.67 -30.42 -1.16
N ASP A 373 -4.93 -31.14 -0.35
CA ASP A 373 -5.42 -32.31 0.40
C ASP A 373 -6.56 -31.92 1.36
N GLU A 374 -6.42 -30.83 2.11
CA GLU A 374 -7.52 -30.29 2.93
C GLU A 374 -8.73 -29.88 2.09
N VAL A 375 -8.53 -29.27 0.90
CA VAL A 375 -9.64 -28.92 0.00
C VAL A 375 -10.47 -30.17 -0.35
N ILE A 376 -9.80 -31.30 -0.60
CA ILE A 376 -10.44 -32.57 -0.97
C ILE A 376 -11.06 -33.24 0.25
N GLU A 377 -10.33 -33.39 1.37
CA GLU A 377 -10.80 -34.07 2.58
C GLU A 377 -12.02 -33.38 3.19
N ARG A 378 -12.01 -32.04 3.21
CA ARG A 378 -13.10 -31.19 3.69
C ARG A 378 -14.25 -31.06 2.70
N LYS A 379 -14.14 -31.67 1.51
CA LYS A 379 -15.16 -31.67 0.45
C LYS A 379 -15.63 -30.25 0.11
N LEU A 380 -14.69 -29.35 -0.14
CA LEU A 380 -15.04 -27.97 -0.46
C LEU A 380 -15.77 -27.83 -1.80
N GLY A 381 -15.66 -28.81 -2.70
CA GLY A 381 -16.31 -28.80 -4.02
C GLY A 381 -15.79 -27.71 -4.97
N ILE A 382 -16.38 -27.61 -6.15
CA ILE A 382 -16.02 -26.56 -7.10
C ILE A 382 -16.41 -25.16 -6.60
N GLY A 383 -17.53 -25.07 -5.87
CA GLY A 383 -17.94 -23.82 -5.24
C GLY A 383 -16.90 -23.30 -4.23
N GLY A 384 -16.31 -24.21 -3.43
CA GLY A 384 -15.24 -23.86 -2.50
C GLY A 384 -13.94 -23.45 -3.19
N VAL A 385 -13.56 -24.15 -4.26
CA VAL A 385 -12.40 -23.77 -5.08
C VAL A 385 -12.58 -22.37 -5.69
N ILE A 386 -13.79 -22.06 -6.19
CA ILE A 386 -14.12 -20.70 -6.66
C ILE A 386 -13.97 -19.68 -5.53
N GLY A 387 -14.48 -19.99 -4.33
CA GLY A 387 -14.31 -19.14 -3.15
C GLY A 387 -12.85 -18.81 -2.86
N LEU A 388 -11.99 -19.81 -2.85
CA LEU A 388 -10.56 -19.63 -2.61
C LEU A 388 -9.86 -18.88 -3.75
N LEU A 389 -10.02 -19.30 -5.01
CA LEU A 389 -9.23 -18.78 -6.13
C LEU A 389 -9.74 -17.43 -6.69
N TRP A 390 -11.06 -17.16 -6.67
CA TRP A 390 -11.64 -15.95 -7.22
C TRP A 390 -11.94 -14.90 -6.16
N PHE A 391 -12.46 -15.34 -4.99
CA PHE A 391 -12.85 -14.45 -3.90
C PHE A 391 -11.80 -14.34 -2.80
N LYS A 392 -10.79 -15.21 -2.82
CA LYS A 392 -9.74 -15.30 -1.78
C LYS A 392 -10.31 -15.46 -0.37
N LYS A 393 -11.42 -16.15 -0.27
CA LYS A 393 -12.12 -16.45 0.97
C LYS A 393 -12.57 -17.89 1.00
N GLU A 394 -12.51 -18.50 2.18
CA GLU A 394 -13.25 -19.72 2.43
C GLU A 394 -14.72 -19.34 2.68
N ILE A 395 -15.61 -19.81 1.81
CA ILE A 395 -17.02 -19.47 1.84
C ILE A 395 -17.85 -20.58 2.49
N PRO A 396 -18.98 -20.26 3.15
CA PRO A 396 -19.84 -21.23 3.83
C PRO A 396 -20.50 -22.19 2.83
N GLN A 397 -21.00 -23.32 3.35
CA GLN A 397 -21.57 -24.40 2.53
C GLN A 397 -22.67 -23.91 1.59
N TYR A 398 -23.63 -23.13 2.09
CA TYR A 398 -24.73 -22.65 1.25
C TYR A 398 -24.25 -21.78 0.07
N ALA A 399 -23.16 -21.02 0.26
CA ALA A 399 -22.58 -20.22 -0.82
C ALA A 399 -21.90 -21.11 -1.87
N ARG A 400 -21.23 -22.17 -1.44
CA ARG A 400 -20.65 -23.19 -2.33
C ARG A 400 -21.73 -23.88 -3.15
N ASP A 401 -22.80 -24.32 -2.48
CA ASP A 401 -23.94 -24.98 -3.11
C ASP A 401 -24.66 -24.07 -4.11
N PHE A 402 -24.78 -22.77 -3.78
CA PHE A 402 -25.33 -21.80 -4.70
C PHE A 402 -24.49 -21.66 -5.99
N LEU A 403 -23.18 -21.49 -5.86
CA LEU A 403 -22.28 -21.40 -7.03
C LEU A 403 -22.33 -22.65 -7.91
N GLU A 404 -22.34 -23.83 -7.29
CA GLU A 404 -22.44 -25.10 -8.00
C GLU A 404 -23.80 -25.25 -8.69
N MET A 405 -24.89 -24.88 -8.04
CA MET A 405 -26.23 -24.87 -8.63
C MET A 405 -26.27 -23.93 -9.86
N VAL A 406 -25.68 -22.75 -9.77
CA VAL A 406 -25.60 -21.82 -10.91
C VAL A 406 -24.86 -22.46 -12.08
N ILE A 407 -23.68 -23.08 -11.84
CA ILE A 407 -22.91 -23.77 -12.88
C ILE A 407 -23.75 -24.87 -13.54
N GLN A 408 -24.47 -25.69 -12.76
CA GLN A 408 -25.37 -26.75 -13.27
C GLN A 408 -26.49 -26.19 -14.14
N ILE A 409 -27.14 -25.10 -13.70
CA ILE A 409 -28.26 -24.46 -14.40
C ILE A 409 -27.86 -23.90 -15.77
N ILE A 410 -26.63 -23.37 -15.87
CA ILE A 410 -26.15 -22.72 -17.10
C ILE A 410 -25.25 -23.61 -17.95
N ALA A 411 -25.03 -24.87 -17.56
CA ALA A 411 -24.09 -25.77 -18.24
C ALA A 411 -24.40 -25.94 -19.75
N ASP A 412 -25.66 -26.03 -20.09
CA ASP A 412 -26.06 -26.03 -21.51
C ASP A 412 -27.43 -25.36 -21.74
N HIS A 413 -27.72 -25.00 -22.97
CA HIS A 413 -29.02 -24.45 -23.42
C HIS A 413 -29.44 -24.98 -24.81
N GLY A 414 -28.82 -26.03 -25.25
CA GLY A 414 -29.12 -26.69 -26.54
C GLY A 414 -28.34 -26.14 -27.73
N ALA A 415 -28.38 -26.88 -28.81
CA ALA A 415 -27.59 -26.66 -30.02
C ALA A 415 -27.93 -25.36 -30.79
N ALA A 416 -29.12 -24.79 -30.56
CA ALA A 416 -29.59 -23.61 -31.27
C ALA A 416 -29.00 -22.27 -30.77
N VAL A 417 -28.30 -22.26 -29.62
CA VAL A 417 -27.66 -21.03 -29.12
C VAL A 417 -26.33 -20.79 -29.83
N SER A 418 -25.99 -19.53 -30.05
CA SER A 418 -24.84 -19.12 -30.86
C SER A 418 -23.53 -19.84 -30.50
N GLY A 419 -23.22 -19.96 -29.18
CA GLY A 419 -21.98 -20.62 -28.76
C GLY A 419 -21.95 -22.12 -29.07
N ALA A 420 -23.03 -22.84 -28.74
CA ALA A 420 -23.15 -24.27 -29.07
C ALA A 420 -23.12 -24.48 -30.59
N HIS A 421 -23.85 -23.64 -31.32
CA HIS A 421 -23.85 -23.70 -32.81
C HIS A 421 -22.42 -23.53 -33.36
N ASN A 422 -21.68 -22.51 -32.94
CA ASN A 422 -20.31 -22.30 -33.43
C ASN A 422 -19.36 -23.43 -33.03
N THR A 423 -19.50 -23.99 -31.83
CA THR A 423 -18.76 -25.18 -31.40
C THR A 423 -19.05 -26.38 -32.34
N ILE A 424 -20.33 -26.62 -32.65
CA ILE A 424 -20.77 -27.68 -33.52
C ILE A 424 -20.21 -27.51 -34.96
N VAL A 425 -20.35 -26.30 -35.50
CA VAL A 425 -19.85 -25.99 -36.87
C VAL A 425 -18.34 -26.21 -36.96
N THR A 426 -17.60 -25.77 -35.94
CA THR A 426 -16.13 -25.89 -35.88
C THR A 426 -15.69 -27.36 -35.71
N ALA A 427 -16.37 -28.13 -34.85
CA ALA A 427 -16.14 -29.57 -34.70
C ALA A 427 -16.38 -30.32 -36.00
N ARG A 428 -17.47 -30.02 -36.69
CA ARG A 428 -17.83 -30.61 -37.99
C ARG A 428 -16.91 -30.21 -39.15
N ALA A 429 -16.16 -29.10 -38.96
CA ALA A 429 -15.06 -28.73 -39.88
C ALA A 429 -13.74 -29.48 -39.58
N GLY A 430 -13.76 -30.46 -38.66
CA GLY A 430 -12.62 -31.31 -38.33
C GLY A 430 -11.61 -30.67 -37.39
N LYS A 431 -12.00 -29.63 -36.61
CA LYS A 431 -11.13 -29.02 -35.62
C LYS A 431 -11.14 -29.81 -34.31
N ASP A 432 -10.06 -29.68 -33.55
CA ASP A 432 -9.88 -30.28 -32.22
C ASP A 432 -10.83 -29.68 -31.17
N LEU A 433 -10.82 -30.28 -29.97
CA LEU A 433 -11.63 -29.87 -28.83
C LEU A 433 -11.40 -28.40 -28.45
N ILE A 434 -10.15 -27.98 -28.34
CA ILE A 434 -9.79 -26.65 -27.86
C ILE A 434 -10.27 -25.59 -28.84
N SER A 435 -9.98 -25.77 -30.14
CA SER A 435 -10.43 -24.86 -31.20
C SER A 435 -11.95 -24.74 -31.24
N SER A 436 -12.67 -25.84 -31.08
CA SER A 436 -14.14 -25.89 -31.09
C SER A 436 -14.72 -25.21 -29.83
N LEU A 437 -14.14 -25.45 -28.65
CA LEU A 437 -14.54 -24.80 -27.41
C LEU A 437 -14.32 -23.26 -27.47
N VAL A 438 -13.14 -22.82 -27.93
CA VAL A 438 -12.81 -21.40 -28.02
C VAL A 438 -13.78 -20.66 -28.95
N THR A 439 -14.16 -21.23 -30.10
CA THR A 439 -15.15 -20.59 -31.01
C THR A 439 -16.52 -20.42 -30.35
N GLY A 440 -16.93 -21.38 -29.53
CA GLY A 440 -18.12 -21.24 -28.69
C GLY A 440 -18.00 -20.13 -27.65
N ILE A 441 -16.90 -20.10 -26.92
CA ILE A 441 -16.63 -19.09 -25.88
C ILE A 441 -16.55 -17.67 -26.49
N LEU A 442 -15.94 -17.50 -27.65
CA LEU A 442 -15.81 -16.19 -28.30
C LEU A 442 -17.16 -15.57 -28.70
N THR A 443 -18.26 -16.33 -28.70
CA THR A 443 -19.61 -15.77 -28.91
C THR A 443 -20.21 -15.17 -27.64
N ILE A 444 -19.65 -15.46 -26.47
CA ILE A 444 -20.13 -14.91 -25.19
C ILE A 444 -19.82 -13.42 -25.14
N GLY A 445 -20.86 -12.62 -24.98
CA GLY A 445 -20.74 -11.17 -24.97
C GLY A 445 -22.04 -10.49 -24.53
N PRO A 446 -22.19 -9.16 -24.67
CA PRO A 446 -23.32 -8.40 -24.12
C PRO A 446 -24.71 -8.87 -24.57
N ARG A 447 -24.79 -9.62 -25.71
CA ARG A 447 -26.04 -10.15 -26.24
C ARG A 447 -26.24 -11.64 -25.95
N PHE A 448 -25.23 -12.34 -25.46
CA PHE A 448 -25.27 -13.78 -25.18
C PHE A 448 -24.34 -14.11 -24.00
N GLY A 449 -24.93 -14.39 -22.83
CA GLY A 449 -24.20 -14.83 -21.64
C GLY A 449 -23.29 -13.80 -20.98
N GLY A 450 -23.12 -12.61 -21.54
CA GLY A 450 -22.37 -11.49 -20.97
C GLY A 450 -23.23 -10.49 -20.21
N ALA A 451 -24.53 -10.77 -20.05
CA ALA A 451 -25.46 -9.86 -19.39
C ALA A 451 -25.46 -9.95 -17.86
N VAL A 452 -24.74 -10.91 -17.28
CA VAL A 452 -24.71 -11.14 -15.82
C VAL A 452 -24.07 -9.96 -15.09
N ASN A 453 -22.90 -9.51 -15.54
CA ASN A 453 -22.21 -8.33 -14.99
C ASN A 453 -23.07 -7.08 -15.08
N GLY A 454 -23.57 -6.77 -16.28
CA GLY A 454 -24.36 -5.56 -16.50
C GLY A 454 -25.70 -5.58 -15.78
N ALA A 455 -26.29 -6.75 -15.55
CA ALA A 455 -27.46 -6.86 -14.69
C ALA A 455 -27.13 -6.49 -13.25
N ALA A 456 -26.07 -7.04 -12.69
CA ALA A 456 -25.60 -6.70 -11.35
C ALA A 456 -25.33 -5.19 -11.22
N GLU A 457 -24.59 -4.62 -12.17
CA GLU A 457 -24.24 -3.20 -12.22
C GLU A 457 -25.50 -2.31 -12.23
N HIS A 458 -26.45 -2.59 -13.14
CA HIS A 458 -27.66 -1.79 -13.29
C HIS A 458 -28.54 -1.83 -12.03
N PHE A 459 -28.78 -3.02 -11.47
CA PHE A 459 -29.64 -3.15 -10.30
C PHE A 459 -28.97 -2.63 -9.03
N LEU A 460 -27.66 -2.78 -8.86
CA LEU A 460 -26.90 -2.14 -7.78
C LEU A 460 -26.94 -0.62 -7.89
N TYR A 461 -26.79 -0.07 -9.11
CA TYR A 461 -26.91 1.37 -9.34
C TYR A 461 -28.28 1.90 -8.90
N GLY A 462 -29.37 1.26 -9.34
CA GLY A 462 -30.73 1.66 -8.98
C GLY A 462 -30.99 1.58 -7.47
N LEU A 463 -30.54 0.50 -6.83
CA LEU A 463 -30.71 0.28 -5.39
C LEU A 463 -29.91 1.29 -4.55
N ARG A 464 -28.64 1.52 -4.88
CA ARG A 464 -27.75 2.43 -4.13
C ARG A 464 -28.15 3.90 -4.26
N ASN A 465 -28.74 4.28 -5.40
CA ASN A 465 -29.28 5.63 -5.59
C ASN A 465 -30.73 5.77 -5.16
N GLU A 466 -31.29 4.77 -4.48
CA GLU A 466 -32.66 4.75 -3.94
C GLU A 466 -33.74 5.10 -5.00
N LEU A 467 -33.48 4.77 -6.28
CA LEU A 467 -34.39 5.07 -7.37
C LEU A 467 -35.63 4.19 -7.28
N ALA A 468 -36.81 4.81 -7.31
CA ALA A 468 -38.04 4.03 -7.47
C ALA A 468 -38.01 3.27 -8.81
N PRO A 469 -38.62 2.06 -8.94
CA PRO A 469 -38.54 1.25 -10.16
C PRO A 469 -38.90 2.00 -11.45
N ARG A 470 -39.88 2.91 -11.41
CA ARG A 470 -40.26 3.72 -12.57
C ARG A 470 -39.23 4.78 -12.93
N GLU A 471 -38.59 5.39 -11.92
CA GLU A 471 -37.51 6.37 -12.11
C GLU A 471 -36.27 5.71 -12.67
N PHE A 472 -35.90 4.53 -12.15
CA PHE A 472 -34.81 3.73 -12.69
C PHE A 472 -35.01 3.38 -14.17
N ILE A 473 -36.21 2.89 -14.53
CA ILE A 473 -36.54 2.58 -15.93
C ILE A 473 -36.50 3.84 -16.80
N ALA A 474 -36.97 4.97 -16.30
CA ALA A 474 -36.95 6.24 -17.03
C ALA A 474 -35.51 6.74 -17.22
N HIS A 475 -34.66 6.65 -16.20
CA HIS A 475 -33.25 6.98 -16.27
C HIS A 475 -32.53 6.14 -17.33
N MET A 476 -32.62 4.81 -17.24
CA MET A 476 -31.98 3.90 -18.20
C MET A 476 -32.44 4.17 -19.65
N LYS A 477 -33.71 4.51 -19.82
CA LYS A 477 -34.25 4.88 -21.13
C LYS A 477 -33.71 6.24 -21.61
N GLY A 478 -33.55 7.21 -20.72
CA GLY A 478 -32.97 8.54 -21.00
C GLY A 478 -31.55 8.44 -21.51
N GLU A 479 -30.75 7.59 -20.89
CA GLU A 479 -29.37 7.29 -21.28
C GLU A 479 -29.27 6.33 -22.50
N ASN A 480 -30.39 5.91 -23.07
CA ASN A 480 -30.45 4.92 -24.14
C ASN A 480 -29.80 3.56 -23.78
N ILE A 481 -29.83 3.21 -22.50
CA ILE A 481 -29.28 1.97 -21.96
C ILE A 481 -30.40 0.93 -21.84
N ARG A 482 -30.17 -0.25 -22.44
CA ARG A 482 -31.06 -1.39 -22.25
C ARG A 482 -30.78 -2.05 -20.90
N ILE A 483 -31.79 -2.18 -20.05
CA ILE A 483 -31.67 -2.89 -18.76
C ILE A 483 -31.32 -4.35 -19.05
N GLN A 484 -30.09 -4.73 -18.70
CA GLN A 484 -29.62 -6.12 -18.81
C GLN A 484 -30.31 -6.97 -17.74
N GLY A 485 -30.53 -8.23 -18.04
CA GLY A 485 -31.23 -9.14 -17.12
C GLY A 485 -32.75 -9.07 -17.18
N ILE A 486 -33.37 -8.12 -17.92
CA ILE A 486 -34.82 -8.03 -18.13
C ILE A 486 -35.20 -8.45 -19.55
N GLY A 487 -36.17 -9.34 -19.66
CA GLY A 487 -36.76 -9.79 -20.89
C GLY A 487 -36.40 -11.23 -21.27
N HIS A 488 -37.38 -11.96 -21.84
CA HIS A 488 -37.23 -13.33 -22.33
C HIS A 488 -37.98 -13.52 -23.65
N LYS A 489 -37.46 -14.39 -24.52
CA LYS A 489 -38.09 -14.65 -25.83
C LYS A 489 -39.43 -15.36 -25.69
N LEU A 490 -39.54 -16.33 -24.78
CA LEU A 490 -40.67 -17.25 -24.66
C LEU A 490 -41.33 -17.29 -23.28
N LYS A 491 -40.66 -16.83 -22.24
CA LYS A 491 -41.12 -16.92 -20.84
C LYS A 491 -41.83 -15.65 -20.41
N THR A 492 -42.81 -15.79 -19.50
CA THR A 492 -43.65 -14.72 -18.94
C THR A 492 -43.91 -15.01 -17.45
N LEU A 493 -44.58 -14.11 -16.76
CA LEU A 493 -45.02 -14.35 -15.37
C LEU A 493 -45.91 -15.57 -15.23
N GLU A 494 -46.77 -15.85 -16.23
CA GLU A 494 -47.67 -17.00 -16.23
C GLU A 494 -46.96 -18.31 -16.65
N ASN A 495 -45.86 -18.20 -17.39
CA ASN A 495 -45.01 -19.32 -17.77
C ASN A 495 -43.55 -19.04 -17.36
N PRO A 496 -43.22 -19.09 -16.06
CA PRO A 496 -41.92 -18.71 -15.53
C PRO A 496 -40.79 -19.66 -15.99
N ASP A 497 -39.57 -19.12 -15.96
CA ASP A 497 -38.39 -19.94 -16.18
C ASP A 497 -38.06 -20.71 -14.89
N LYS A 498 -38.10 -22.07 -14.98
CA LYS A 498 -37.81 -22.94 -13.85
C LYS A 498 -36.44 -22.72 -13.23
N ARG A 499 -35.44 -22.30 -14.03
CA ARG A 499 -34.09 -21.99 -13.56
C ARG A 499 -34.08 -20.78 -12.64
N VAL A 500 -34.82 -19.74 -13.02
CA VAL A 500 -35.03 -18.53 -12.20
C VAL A 500 -35.70 -18.88 -10.88
N GLU A 501 -36.76 -19.70 -10.93
CA GLU A 501 -37.49 -20.10 -9.72
C GLU A 501 -36.61 -20.91 -8.76
N LEU A 502 -35.79 -21.84 -9.29
CA LEU A 502 -34.85 -22.62 -8.46
C LEU A 502 -33.86 -21.70 -7.71
N MET A 503 -33.24 -20.76 -8.41
CA MET A 503 -32.29 -19.83 -7.80
C MET A 503 -32.94 -18.91 -6.79
N LYS A 504 -34.12 -18.35 -7.09
CA LYS A 504 -34.91 -17.49 -6.18
C LYS A 504 -35.28 -18.25 -4.90
N ASN A 505 -35.75 -19.50 -5.04
CA ASN A 505 -36.17 -20.33 -3.90
C ASN A 505 -34.95 -20.70 -3.03
N PHE A 506 -33.84 -21.05 -3.65
CA PHE A 506 -32.61 -21.30 -2.92
C PHE A 506 -32.16 -20.09 -2.10
N ALA A 507 -32.08 -18.91 -2.74
CA ALA A 507 -31.66 -17.70 -2.07
C ALA A 507 -32.59 -17.34 -0.91
N LYS A 508 -33.93 -17.40 -1.10
CA LYS A 508 -34.91 -17.15 -0.04
C LYS A 508 -34.78 -18.10 1.16
N SER A 509 -34.27 -19.32 0.95
CA SER A 509 -34.13 -20.32 2.00
C SER A 509 -32.79 -20.27 2.73
N HIS A 510 -31.74 -19.71 2.11
CA HIS A 510 -30.36 -19.82 2.60
C HIS A 510 -29.65 -18.49 2.81
N PHE A 511 -30.01 -17.41 2.07
CA PHE A 511 -29.43 -16.08 2.27
C PHE A 511 -30.17 -15.36 3.40
N LYS A 512 -29.44 -14.55 4.16
CA LYS A 512 -30.03 -13.75 5.25
C LYS A 512 -30.96 -12.66 4.72
N ASP A 513 -30.54 -12.03 3.61
CA ASP A 513 -31.32 -10.99 2.93
C ASP A 513 -30.99 -10.96 1.44
N THR A 514 -31.92 -10.46 0.63
CA THR A 514 -31.77 -10.39 -0.84
C THR A 514 -32.23 -9.01 -1.37
N PRO A 515 -31.61 -7.91 -0.93
CA PRO A 515 -32.07 -6.57 -1.28
C PRO A 515 -31.95 -6.29 -2.78
N VAL A 516 -30.91 -6.76 -3.47
CA VAL A 516 -30.73 -6.53 -4.91
C VAL A 516 -31.75 -7.35 -5.71
N LEU A 517 -32.00 -8.61 -5.34
CA LEU A 517 -33.06 -9.41 -5.95
C LEU A 517 -34.44 -8.74 -5.73
N ASN A 518 -34.76 -8.29 -4.50
CA ASN A 518 -36.04 -7.67 -4.20
C ASN A 518 -36.25 -6.39 -5.02
N TYR A 519 -35.20 -5.61 -5.20
CA TYR A 519 -35.22 -4.44 -6.08
C TYR A 519 -35.45 -4.83 -7.54
N ALA A 520 -34.76 -5.85 -8.05
CA ALA A 520 -34.94 -6.34 -9.41
C ALA A 520 -36.37 -6.86 -9.67
N LEU A 521 -36.97 -7.55 -8.69
CA LEU A 521 -38.37 -7.99 -8.76
C LEU A 521 -39.36 -6.82 -8.76
N SER A 522 -39.06 -5.75 -8.04
CA SER A 522 -39.87 -4.52 -8.07
C SER A 522 -39.82 -3.83 -9.45
N VAL A 523 -38.68 -3.86 -10.10
CA VAL A 523 -38.51 -3.40 -11.49
C VAL A 523 -39.25 -4.32 -12.47
N GLU A 524 -39.17 -5.64 -12.30
CA GLU A 524 -39.91 -6.64 -13.09
C GLU A 524 -41.43 -6.36 -13.02
N ALA A 525 -41.97 -6.08 -11.84
CA ALA A 525 -43.39 -5.78 -11.67
C ALA A 525 -43.86 -4.55 -12.47
N VAL A 526 -42.98 -3.59 -12.73
CA VAL A 526 -43.24 -2.43 -13.58
C VAL A 526 -43.09 -2.76 -15.06
N THR A 527 -42.00 -3.45 -15.43
CA THR A 527 -41.68 -3.75 -16.83
C THR A 527 -42.72 -4.71 -17.46
N THR A 528 -43.25 -5.66 -16.68
CA THR A 528 -44.25 -6.63 -17.13
C THR A 528 -45.61 -6.02 -17.38
N GLN A 529 -45.95 -4.86 -16.76
CA GLN A 529 -47.13 -4.07 -17.09
C GLN A 529 -47.13 -3.57 -18.54
N LYS A 530 -45.94 -3.34 -19.10
CA LYS A 530 -45.79 -2.91 -20.50
C LYS A 530 -45.83 -4.10 -21.47
N LYS A 531 -45.17 -5.21 -21.12
CA LYS A 531 -45.11 -6.45 -21.94
C LYS A 531 -44.80 -7.63 -21.02
N SER A 532 -45.66 -8.67 -21.06
CA SER A 532 -45.63 -9.82 -20.14
C SER A 532 -44.31 -10.61 -20.12
N ASN A 533 -43.51 -10.52 -21.18
CA ASN A 533 -42.22 -11.20 -21.29
C ASN A 533 -41.01 -10.33 -20.85
N LEU A 534 -41.22 -9.13 -20.29
CA LEU A 534 -40.18 -8.30 -19.72
C LEU A 534 -39.91 -8.69 -18.25
N ILE A 535 -39.71 -9.97 -18.02
CA ILE A 535 -39.40 -10.60 -16.73
C ILE A 535 -37.91 -10.60 -16.45
N LEU A 536 -37.54 -10.79 -15.18
CA LEU A 536 -36.16 -11.07 -14.77
C LEU A 536 -35.76 -12.44 -15.32
N ASN A 537 -34.74 -12.47 -16.17
CA ASN A 537 -34.25 -13.69 -16.81
C ASN A 537 -33.11 -14.37 -16.02
N VAL A 538 -32.57 -15.46 -16.54
CA VAL A 538 -31.51 -16.23 -15.86
C VAL A 538 -30.27 -15.38 -15.59
N ASP A 539 -29.79 -14.61 -16.59
CA ASP A 539 -28.59 -13.76 -16.43
C ASP A 539 -28.82 -12.68 -15.37
N GLY A 540 -29.99 -12.04 -15.40
CA GLY A 540 -30.40 -11.06 -14.38
C GLY A 540 -30.46 -11.65 -12.97
N THR A 541 -31.05 -12.83 -12.86
CA THR A 541 -31.17 -13.54 -11.56
C THR A 541 -29.79 -13.90 -11.01
N ILE A 542 -28.90 -14.43 -11.82
CA ILE A 542 -27.53 -14.74 -11.41
C ILE A 542 -26.81 -13.47 -10.96
N GLY A 543 -26.89 -12.39 -11.74
CA GLY A 543 -26.20 -11.14 -11.43
C GLY A 543 -26.63 -10.53 -10.08
N VAL A 544 -27.94 -10.42 -9.84
CA VAL A 544 -28.45 -9.85 -8.59
C VAL A 544 -28.18 -10.73 -7.38
N LEU A 545 -28.32 -12.05 -7.52
CA LEU A 545 -28.06 -12.99 -6.42
C LEU A 545 -26.57 -13.13 -6.09
N LEU A 546 -25.66 -13.01 -7.06
CA LEU A 546 -24.23 -12.93 -6.78
C LEU A 546 -23.90 -11.64 -6.02
N ALA A 547 -24.51 -10.51 -6.38
CA ALA A 547 -24.31 -9.27 -5.65
C ALA A 547 -24.81 -9.38 -4.20
N ASP A 548 -26.00 -9.97 -3.96
CA ASP A 548 -26.52 -10.24 -2.62
C ASP A 548 -25.60 -11.19 -1.84
N LEU A 549 -25.14 -12.28 -2.45
CA LEU A 549 -24.22 -13.24 -1.85
C LEU A 549 -22.90 -12.58 -1.43
N LEU A 550 -22.28 -11.79 -2.31
CA LEU A 550 -21.01 -11.14 -2.00
C LEU A 550 -21.14 -10.11 -0.86
N LYS A 551 -22.26 -9.38 -0.81
CA LYS A 551 -22.57 -8.50 0.34
C LYS A 551 -22.68 -9.30 1.64
N GLU A 552 -23.38 -10.42 1.63
CA GLU A 552 -23.53 -11.30 2.80
C GLU A 552 -22.19 -11.91 3.24
N LEU A 553 -21.30 -12.22 2.30
CA LEU A 553 -19.93 -12.68 2.55
C LEU A 553 -18.98 -11.56 3.05
N GLY A 554 -19.49 -10.35 3.26
CA GLY A 554 -18.77 -9.22 3.84
C GLY A 554 -17.83 -8.49 2.86
N PHE A 555 -18.13 -8.53 1.55
CA PHE A 555 -17.45 -7.67 0.58
C PHE A 555 -18.04 -6.26 0.58
N SER A 556 -17.17 -5.27 0.54
CA SER A 556 -17.55 -3.86 0.39
C SER A 556 -18.11 -3.59 -1.01
N ASP A 557 -18.87 -2.50 -1.14
CA ASP A 557 -19.40 -2.07 -2.43
C ASP A 557 -18.28 -1.84 -3.47
N ALA A 558 -17.14 -1.27 -3.04
CA ALA A 558 -15.99 -1.04 -3.92
C ALA A 558 -15.36 -2.36 -4.43
N GLU A 559 -15.28 -3.39 -3.59
CA GLU A 559 -14.78 -4.71 -3.99
C GLU A 559 -15.75 -5.40 -4.97
N ILE A 560 -17.05 -5.29 -4.74
CA ILE A 560 -18.08 -5.83 -5.64
C ILE A 560 -18.00 -5.12 -7.00
N ASP A 561 -17.89 -3.80 -7.03
CA ASP A 561 -17.74 -3.03 -8.26
C ASP A 561 -16.45 -3.43 -9.02
N GLN A 562 -15.35 -3.64 -8.31
CA GLN A 562 -14.12 -4.15 -8.90
C GLN A 562 -14.30 -5.55 -9.50
N MET A 563 -15.00 -6.46 -8.82
CA MET A 563 -15.31 -7.81 -9.33
C MET A 563 -16.18 -7.75 -10.58
N ILE A 564 -17.20 -6.87 -10.60
CA ILE A 564 -18.03 -6.64 -11.79
C ILE A 564 -17.18 -6.11 -12.94
N ALA A 565 -16.35 -5.10 -12.71
CA ALA A 565 -15.48 -4.50 -13.72
C ALA A 565 -14.46 -5.50 -14.32
N MET A 566 -13.95 -6.43 -13.49
CA MET A 566 -13.06 -7.52 -13.96
C MET A 566 -13.80 -8.65 -14.69
N GLY A 567 -15.14 -8.67 -14.72
CA GLY A 567 -15.91 -9.72 -15.37
C GLY A 567 -16.13 -10.98 -14.52
N THR A 568 -15.91 -10.94 -13.20
CA THR A 568 -16.00 -12.11 -12.32
C THR A 568 -17.37 -12.79 -12.37
N PHE A 569 -18.45 -12.03 -12.49
CA PHE A 569 -19.80 -12.57 -12.56
C PHE A 569 -20.04 -13.31 -13.89
N ASN A 570 -19.56 -12.74 -14.99
CA ASN A 570 -19.62 -13.41 -16.31
C ASN A 570 -18.71 -14.65 -16.35
N ALA A 571 -17.62 -14.69 -15.59
CA ALA A 571 -16.73 -15.84 -15.53
C ALA A 571 -17.46 -17.12 -15.08
N LEU A 572 -18.43 -17.02 -14.17
CA LEU A 572 -19.25 -18.14 -13.75
C LEU A 572 -20.08 -18.69 -14.92
N PHE A 573 -20.63 -17.80 -15.77
CA PHE A 573 -21.33 -18.20 -16.99
C PHE A 573 -20.39 -18.89 -17.98
N VAL A 574 -19.19 -18.35 -18.19
CA VAL A 574 -18.18 -18.97 -19.08
C VAL A 574 -17.82 -20.38 -18.60
N LEU A 575 -17.57 -20.54 -17.29
CA LEU A 575 -17.22 -21.84 -16.70
C LEU A 575 -18.33 -22.87 -16.93
N GLY A 576 -19.57 -22.54 -16.56
CA GLY A 576 -20.70 -23.44 -16.74
C GLY A 576 -20.93 -23.77 -18.21
N ARG A 577 -20.97 -22.78 -19.09
CA ARG A 577 -21.25 -22.97 -20.52
C ARG A 577 -20.17 -23.79 -21.25
N SER A 578 -18.93 -23.74 -20.76
CA SER A 578 -17.84 -24.55 -21.31
C SER A 578 -18.13 -26.06 -21.23
N ILE A 579 -18.83 -26.50 -20.16
CA ILE A 579 -19.24 -27.91 -20.02
C ILE A 579 -20.14 -28.34 -21.18
N GLY A 580 -21.17 -27.54 -21.48
CA GLY A 580 -22.09 -27.82 -22.60
C GLY A 580 -21.40 -27.77 -23.95
N PHE A 581 -20.54 -26.79 -24.21
CA PHE A 581 -19.81 -26.69 -25.45
C PHE A 581 -18.91 -27.90 -25.69
N MET A 582 -18.17 -28.35 -24.67
CA MET A 582 -17.41 -29.60 -24.78
C MET A 582 -18.33 -30.81 -25.04
N GLY A 583 -19.50 -30.87 -24.40
CA GLY A 583 -20.52 -31.88 -24.66
C GLY A 583 -20.95 -31.91 -26.12
N HIS A 584 -21.24 -30.77 -26.73
CA HIS A 584 -21.59 -30.65 -28.14
C HIS A 584 -20.45 -31.08 -29.07
N TYR A 585 -19.19 -30.75 -28.75
CA TYR A 585 -18.04 -31.25 -29.49
C TYR A 585 -17.98 -32.79 -29.48
N PHE A 586 -18.09 -33.40 -28.27
CA PHE A 586 -18.07 -34.86 -28.15
C PHE A 586 -19.23 -35.53 -28.90
N ASP A 587 -20.40 -34.91 -28.89
CA ASP A 587 -21.59 -35.41 -29.57
C ASP A 587 -21.42 -35.45 -31.09
N GLN A 588 -20.90 -34.38 -31.69
CA GLN A 588 -20.62 -34.35 -33.13
C GLN A 588 -19.61 -35.43 -33.55
N ASN A 589 -18.60 -35.70 -32.74
CA ASN A 589 -17.63 -36.76 -33.01
C ASN A 589 -18.23 -38.15 -32.84
N ARG A 590 -19.04 -38.41 -31.79
CA ARG A 590 -19.74 -39.69 -31.61
C ARG A 590 -20.69 -40.01 -32.78
N LEU A 591 -21.36 -38.98 -33.27
CA LEU A 591 -22.30 -39.09 -34.39
C LEU A 591 -21.60 -39.11 -35.77
N SER A 592 -20.27 -38.99 -35.79
CA SER A 592 -19.46 -38.93 -37.02
C SER A 592 -20.02 -37.93 -38.06
N GLN A 593 -20.44 -36.75 -37.55
CA GLN A 593 -21.07 -35.74 -38.41
C GLN A 593 -20.05 -35.13 -39.39
N GLY A 594 -20.41 -35.10 -40.68
CA GLY A 594 -19.60 -34.45 -41.71
C GLY A 594 -19.65 -32.93 -41.67
N LEU A 595 -18.91 -32.29 -42.57
CA LEU A 595 -18.82 -30.83 -42.69
C LEU A 595 -20.22 -30.19 -42.72
N TYR A 596 -20.44 -29.21 -41.86
CA TYR A 596 -21.67 -28.41 -41.88
C TYR A 596 -21.64 -27.41 -43.03
N ARG A 597 -22.76 -27.36 -43.78
CA ARG A 597 -23.07 -26.28 -44.70
C ARG A 597 -24.45 -25.74 -44.39
N HIS A 598 -24.55 -24.41 -44.30
CA HIS A 598 -25.85 -23.78 -44.10
C HIS A 598 -26.78 -24.03 -45.31
N PRO A 599 -28.06 -24.33 -45.10
CA PRO A 599 -29.02 -24.51 -46.22
C PRO A 599 -29.12 -23.24 -47.06
N LEU A 600 -29.10 -23.43 -48.42
CA LEU A 600 -29.14 -22.29 -49.33
C LEU A 600 -30.51 -21.59 -49.36
N ASP A 601 -31.58 -22.33 -49.07
CA ASP A 601 -32.96 -21.85 -48.98
C ASP A 601 -33.24 -21.01 -47.69
N ASP A 602 -32.32 -21.00 -46.77
CA ASP A 602 -32.38 -20.15 -45.56
C ASP A 602 -31.55 -18.85 -45.72
N ILE A 603 -31.10 -18.54 -46.93
CA ILE A 603 -30.32 -17.33 -47.25
C ILE A 603 -31.06 -16.51 -48.30
N LEU A 604 -31.46 -15.30 -47.97
CA LEU A 604 -31.95 -14.33 -48.93
C LEU A 604 -30.75 -13.66 -49.64
N TYR A 605 -30.65 -13.89 -50.96
CA TYR A 605 -29.63 -13.25 -51.79
C TYR A 605 -30.20 -11.96 -52.41
N ASP A 606 -29.84 -10.81 -51.85
CA ASP A 606 -30.16 -9.49 -52.39
C ASP A 606 -28.87 -8.86 -52.94
N VAL A 607 -28.45 -9.39 -54.12
CA VAL A 607 -27.19 -9.00 -54.77
C VAL A 607 -27.52 -8.34 -56.09
N PRO A 608 -26.92 -7.18 -56.44
CA PRO A 608 -27.10 -6.57 -57.75
C PRO A 608 -26.60 -7.49 -58.86
N GLU A 609 -27.30 -7.51 -60.01
CA GLU A 609 -26.98 -8.39 -61.14
C GLU A 609 -25.54 -8.19 -61.68
N ARG A 610 -25.04 -6.99 -61.67
CA ARG A 610 -23.63 -6.67 -61.97
C ARG A 610 -23.17 -5.40 -61.23
N PRO A 611 -21.95 -5.38 -60.72
CA PRO A 611 -21.38 -4.12 -60.21
C PRO A 611 -21.17 -3.13 -61.35
N GLU A 612 -21.48 -1.85 -61.14
CA GLU A 612 -21.17 -0.79 -62.10
C GLU A 612 -19.67 -0.75 -62.39
N LYS A 613 -19.30 -0.71 -63.66
CA LYS A 613 -17.91 -0.50 -64.07
C LYS A 613 -17.56 0.96 -63.74
N VAL A 614 -16.71 1.17 -62.74
CA VAL A 614 -16.04 2.44 -62.57
C VAL A 614 -15.02 2.56 -63.70
N GLY A 615 -15.22 3.54 -64.57
CA GLY A 615 -14.37 3.82 -65.73
C GLY A 615 -13.02 4.40 -65.36
#